data_286b6d7ed5cfa0724838a2727d5a1709
#
_entry.id   286b6d7ed5cfa0724838a2727d5a1709
#
_cell.length_a   1.000
_cell.length_b   1.000
_cell.length_c   1.000
_cell.angle_alpha   90.00
_cell.angle_beta   90.00
_cell.angle_gamma   90.00
#
_symmetry.space_group_name_H-M   'P 1'
#
loop_
_entity.id
_entity.type
_entity.pdbx_description
1 polymer ?
#
loop_
_entity_poly.entity_id
_entity_poly.type
_entity_poly.pdbx_seq_one_letter_code
_entity_poly.pdbx_strand_id
1 'polypeptide(L)'
;NVKRLTYPLELNLNEMKQLGNPGNEMVAYGKIPMMVSAQCLKKTTKGCDHKKEVLVLKDRKNSDMQVKTHCDFCYNTILNSKPLSVIGMEKDIKKIAPETLRLWFTTENVRETKAVIRKYFDYFIKGIDVENVSDFTRGHLKRGIE
;
A
#
# COMPACT_ATOMS: atom_id res chain seq x y z
N ASN A 1 -0.77 25.70 8.26
CA ASN A 1 -0.04 24.84 9.22
C ASN A 1 -0.33 23.38 8.93
N VAL A 2 0.70 22.62 8.52
CA VAL A 2 0.61 21.15 8.38
C VAL A 2 0.66 20.55 9.78
N LYS A 3 -0.38 19.81 10.16
CA LYS A 3 -0.47 19.19 11.49
C LYS A 3 0.12 17.77 11.51
N ARG A 4 0.12 17.08 10.37
CA ARG A 4 0.58 15.69 10.27
C ARG A 4 1.16 15.45 8.87
N LEU A 5 2.25 14.70 8.79
CA LEU A 5 2.86 14.25 7.55
C LEU A 5 2.74 12.73 7.47
N THR A 6 2.59 12.21 6.26
CA THR A 6 2.73 10.77 6.01
C THR A 6 4.17 10.49 5.61
N TYR A 7 4.80 9.49 6.24
CA TYR A 7 6.13 9.07 5.82
C TYR A 7 6.12 8.61 4.36
N PRO A 8 7.07 9.07 3.55
CA PRO A 8 7.24 8.57 2.19
C PRO A 8 7.41 7.05 2.16
N LEU A 9 6.83 6.40 1.14
CA LEU A 9 6.87 4.94 0.98
C LEU A 9 8.27 4.41 0.62
N GLU A 10 9.13 5.29 0.15
CA GLU A 10 10.50 5.02 -0.28
C GLU A 10 11.47 4.90 0.90
N LEU A 11 11.13 5.46 2.05
CA LEU A 11 12.00 5.44 3.23
C LEU A 11 12.02 4.07 3.91
N ASN A 12 13.20 3.69 4.35
CA ASN A 12 13.35 2.55 5.26
C ASN A 12 13.12 2.98 6.72
N LEU A 13 13.05 2.01 7.62
CA LEU A 13 12.77 2.25 9.04
C LEU A 13 13.81 3.14 9.73
N ASN A 14 15.10 3.06 9.34
CA ASN A 14 16.16 3.88 9.92
C ASN A 14 16.03 5.33 9.49
N GLU A 15 15.73 5.56 8.22
CA GLU A 15 15.50 6.90 7.67
C GLU A 15 14.25 7.55 8.27
N MET A 16 13.16 6.79 8.42
CA MET A 16 11.96 7.27 9.12
C MET A 16 12.27 7.69 10.57
N LYS A 17 13.09 6.88 11.26
CA LYS A 17 13.52 7.19 12.62
C LYS A 17 14.39 8.45 12.69
N GLN A 18 15.29 8.65 11.73
CA GLN A 18 16.15 9.83 11.66
C GLN A 18 15.38 11.13 11.40
N LEU A 19 14.26 11.07 10.66
CA LEU A 19 13.37 12.21 10.49
C LEU A 19 12.77 12.72 11.81
N GLY A 20 12.78 11.89 12.86
CA GLY A 20 12.59 12.33 14.25
C GLY A 20 11.28 13.04 14.53
N ASN A 21 10.23 12.82 13.78
CA ASN A 21 8.97 13.53 13.90
C ASN A 21 7.88 12.60 14.48
N PRO A 22 7.83 12.46 15.82
CA PRO A 22 6.72 11.75 16.46
C PRO A 22 5.41 12.48 16.12
N GLY A 23 4.37 11.77 15.76
CA GLY A 23 3.10 12.35 15.34
C GLY A 23 2.82 12.22 13.85
N ASN A 24 3.74 11.66 13.08
CA ASN A 24 3.54 11.36 11.67
C ASN A 24 2.68 10.10 11.47
N GLU A 25 2.13 9.98 10.27
CA GLU A 25 1.39 8.83 9.80
C GLU A 25 2.31 7.89 9.01
N MET A 26 2.19 6.59 9.26
CA MET A 26 2.87 5.54 8.52
C MET A 26 1.87 4.68 7.75
N VAL A 27 2.13 4.41 6.47
CA VAL A 27 1.35 3.43 5.72
C VAL A 27 1.71 2.03 6.20
N ALA A 28 0.73 1.34 6.76
CA ALA A 28 0.91 0.02 7.37
C ALA A 28 0.39 -1.13 6.50
N TYR A 29 -0.55 -0.84 5.62
CA TYR A 29 -1.14 -1.80 4.69
C TYR A 29 -1.52 -1.13 3.39
N GLY A 30 -1.38 -1.85 2.28
CA GLY A 30 -1.96 -1.51 0.98
C GLY A 30 -1.10 -1.90 -0.21
N LYS A 31 -1.72 -1.96 -1.38
CA LYS A 31 -1.00 -2.14 -2.65
C LYS A 31 -0.42 -0.81 -3.08
N ILE A 32 0.90 -0.71 -2.99
CA ILE A 32 1.64 0.52 -3.29
C ILE A 32 1.56 0.83 -4.78
N PRO A 33 1.26 2.07 -5.19
CA PRO A 33 1.42 2.51 -6.56
C PRO A 33 2.88 2.39 -7.01
N MET A 34 3.11 1.62 -8.06
CA MET A 34 4.45 1.42 -8.65
C MET A 34 4.70 2.39 -9.80
N MET A 35 3.64 2.71 -10.55
CA MET A 35 3.74 3.59 -11.72
C MET A 35 2.40 4.25 -12.00
N VAL A 36 2.47 5.50 -12.48
CA VAL A 36 1.35 6.20 -13.11
C VAL A 36 1.62 6.31 -14.60
N SER A 37 0.70 5.83 -15.43
CA SER A 37 0.80 5.89 -16.89
C SER A 37 -0.23 6.84 -17.45
N ALA A 38 0.20 7.86 -18.20
CA ALA A 38 -0.68 8.76 -18.93
C ALA A 38 -1.32 8.09 -20.15
N GLN A 39 -0.77 6.97 -20.63
CA GLN A 39 -1.36 6.18 -21.69
C GLN A 39 -2.46 5.27 -21.13
N CYS A 40 -3.70 5.47 -21.57
CA CYS A 40 -4.82 4.65 -21.14
C CYS A 40 -4.73 3.23 -21.71
N LEU A 41 -4.38 2.25 -20.86
CA LEU A 41 -4.26 0.84 -21.25
C LEU A 41 -5.56 0.27 -21.80
N LYS A 42 -6.70 0.68 -21.24
CA LYS A 42 -8.00 0.25 -21.74
C LYS A 42 -8.24 0.72 -23.17
N LYS A 43 -7.99 1.99 -23.47
CA LYS A 43 -8.14 2.56 -24.82
C LYS A 43 -7.25 1.81 -25.84
N THR A 44 -6.04 1.45 -25.42
CA THR A 44 -5.06 0.77 -26.28
C THR A 44 -5.41 -0.69 -26.54
N THR A 45 -6.03 -1.38 -25.59
CA THR A 45 -6.26 -2.85 -25.66
C THR A 45 -7.68 -3.22 -26.08
N LYS A 46 -8.70 -2.59 -25.50
CA LYS A 46 -10.12 -2.99 -25.64
C LYS A 46 -11.00 -1.91 -26.24
N GLY A 47 -10.48 -0.70 -26.42
CA GLY A 47 -11.29 0.48 -26.72
C GLY A 47 -11.83 1.15 -25.45
N CYS A 48 -12.15 2.45 -25.57
CA CYS A 48 -12.61 3.25 -24.44
C CYS A 48 -14.13 3.21 -24.34
N ASP A 49 -14.66 2.77 -23.21
CA ASP A 49 -16.09 2.82 -22.85
C ASP A 49 -16.39 3.79 -21.69
N HIS A 50 -15.37 4.57 -21.25
CA HIS A 50 -15.42 5.51 -20.12
C HIS A 50 -15.81 4.90 -18.76
N LYS A 51 -15.80 3.58 -18.62
CA LYS A 51 -16.11 2.90 -17.35
C LYS A 51 -14.83 2.64 -16.56
N LYS A 52 -14.87 2.98 -15.27
CA LYS A 52 -13.78 2.66 -14.33
C LYS A 52 -13.73 1.16 -14.11
N GLU A 53 -12.56 0.57 -14.27
CA GLU A 53 -12.34 -0.85 -14.02
C GLU A 53 -10.93 -1.10 -13.45
N VAL A 54 -10.73 -2.30 -12.93
CA VAL A 54 -9.42 -2.81 -12.55
C VAL A 54 -8.99 -3.83 -13.60
N LEU A 55 -7.92 -3.52 -14.32
CA LEU A 55 -7.27 -4.43 -15.26
C LEU A 55 -6.17 -5.22 -14.55
N VAL A 56 -5.73 -6.31 -15.13
CA VAL A 56 -4.60 -7.10 -14.64
C VAL A 56 -3.53 -7.12 -15.73
N LEU A 57 -2.31 -6.70 -15.35
CA LEU A 57 -1.10 -6.85 -16.15
C LEU A 57 -0.27 -7.98 -15.55
N LYS A 58 0.29 -8.82 -16.40
CA LYS A 58 1.28 -9.83 -16.01
C LYS A 58 2.68 -9.33 -16.32
N ASP A 59 3.55 -9.39 -15.33
CA ASP A 59 4.96 -9.10 -15.53
C ASP A 59 5.71 -10.31 -16.14
N ARG A 60 7.02 -10.13 -16.40
CA ARG A 60 7.87 -11.21 -16.96
C ARG A 60 8.02 -12.40 -16.00
N LYS A 61 7.74 -12.23 -14.70
CA LYS A 61 7.77 -13.27 -13.68
C LYS A 61 6.39 -13.87 -13.42
N ASN A 62 5.42 -13.58 -14.29
CA ASN A 62 4.03 -14.04 -14.20
C ASN A 62 3.29 -13.52 -12.94
N SER A 63 3.72 -12.40 -12.37
CA SER A 63 3.05 -11.75 -11.25
C SER A 63 1.91 -10.86 -11.74
N ASP A 64 0.74 -10.96 -11.12
CA ASP A 64 -0.44 -10.19 -11.48
C ASP A 64 -0.38 -8.80 -10.81
N MET A 65 -0.20 -7.76 -11.62
CA MET A 65 -0.23 -6.36 -11.18
C MET A 65 -1.58 -5.75 -11.51
N GLN A 66 -2.27 -5.26 -10.52
CA GLN A 66 -3.57 -4.61 -10.73
C GLN A 66 -3.38 -3.19 -11.25
N VAL A 67 -4.18 -2.82 -12.24
CA VAL A 67 -4.20 -1.50 -12.86
C VAL A 67 -5.54 -0.85 -12.63
N LYS A 68 -5.54 0.21 -11.86
CA LYS A 68 -6.74 1.03 -11.64
C LYS A 68 -6.85 2.09 -12.74
N THR A 69 -7.95 2.07 -13.48
CA THR A 69 -8.21 3.06 -14.52
C THR A 69 -8.87 4.31 -13.94
N HIS A 70 -8.37 5.49 -14.31
CA HIS A 70 -8.93 6.79 -13.94
C HIS A 70 -9.52 7.45 -15.19
N CYS A 71 -10.71 6.98 -15.59
CA CYS A 71 -11.34 7.35 -16.87
C CYS A 71 -11.68 8.84 -16.97
N ASP A 72 -11.90 9.53 -15.85
CA ASP A 72 -12.19 10.97 -15.83
C ASP A 72 -10.99 11.81 -16.32
N PHE A 73 -9.77 11.28 -16.16
CA PHE A 73 -8.51 11.96 -16.50
C PHE A 73 -7.63 11.17 -17.47
N CYS A 74 -8.12 10.06 -17.99
CA CYS A 74 -7.44 9.20 -18.96
C CYS A 74 -6.04 8.71 -18.54
N TYR A 75 -5.81 8.42 -17.26
CA TYR A 75 -4.57 7.81 -16.77
C TYR A 75 -4.82 6.52 -16.01
N ASN A 76 -3.75 5.77 -15.72
CA ASN A 76 -3.83 4.54 -14.94
C ASN A 76 -2.82 4.56 -13.81
N THR A 77 -3.18 3.91 -12.71
CA THR A 77 -2.24 3.61 -11.62
C THR A 77 -1.98 2.11 -11.61
N ILE A 78 -0.74 1.72 -11.79
CA ILE A 78 -0.29 0.33 -11.70
C ILE A 78 0.12 0.08 -10.26
N LEU A 79 -0.51 -0.90 -9.63
CA LEU A 79 -0.30 -1.25 -8.23
C LEU A 79 0.64 -2.45 -8.12
N ASN A 80 1.38 -2.51 -7.02
CA ASN A 80 2.18 -3.69 -6.70
C ASN A 80 1.30 -4.94 -6.65
N SER A 81 1.84 -6.08 -7.09
CA SER A 81 1.16 -7.39 -7.03
C SER A 81 0.80 -7.78 -5.60
N LYS A 82 1.69 -7.48 -4.64
CA LYS A 82 1.54 -7.83 -3.22
C LYS A 82 1.28 -6.58 -2.37
N PRO A 83 0.34 -6.65 -1.42
CA PRO A 83 0.15 -5.56 -0.48
C PRO A 83 1.35 -5.41 0.47
N LEU A 84 1.71 -4.18 0.80
CA LEU A 84 2.54 -3.89 1.97
C LEU A 84 1.81 -4.40 3.21
N SER A 85 2.52 -5.00 4.14
CA SER A 85 2.01 -5.28 5.48
C SER A 85 3.10 -5.12 6.52
N VAL A 86 2.75 -4.54 7.68
CA VAL A 86 3.67 -4.35 8.82
C VAL A 86 3.33 -5.25 10.03
N ILE A 87 2.37 -6.14 9.90
CA ILE A 87 2.11 -7.17 10.94
C ILE A 87 3.39 -7.99 11.16
N GLY A 88 3.80 -8.20 12.41
CA GLY A 88 5.08 -8.83 12.75
C GLY A 88 6.28 -7.86 12.81
N MET A 89 6.06 -6.53 12.70
CA MET A 89 7.11 -5.51 12.82
C MET A 89 6.88 -4.57 14.02
N GLU A 90 6.18 -5.02 15.04
CA GLU A 90 5.78 -4.20 16.19
C GLU A 90 6.98 -3.49 16.86
N LYS A 91 8.09 -4.23 17.07
CA LYS A 91 9.30 -3.68 17.69
C LYS A 91 9.91 -2.52 16.89
N ASP A 92 9.89 -2.63 15.58
CA ASP A 92 10.44 -1.61 14.67
C ASP A 92 9.52 -0.40 14.59
N ILE A 93 8.20 -0.63 14.54
CA ILE A 93 7.20 0.44 14.55
C ILE A 93 7.23 1.21 15.87
N LYS A 94 7.39 0.53 17.02
CA LYS A 94 7.56 1.19 18.31
C LYS A 94 8.78 2.11 18.38
N LYS A 95 9.85 1.81 17.66
CA LYS A 95 11.05 2.68 17.59
C LYS A 95 10.83 3.96 16.78
N ILE A 96 9.96 3.89 15.74
CA ILE A 96 9.58 5.05 14.93
C ILE A 96 8.51 5.86 15.66
N ALA A 97 7.63 5.20 16.42
CA ALA A 97 6.53 5.77 17.17
C ALA A 97 5.59 6.65 16.31
N PRO A 98 5.09 6.18 15.16
CA PRO A 98 4.10 6.93 14.40
C PRO A 98 2.84 7.10 15.24
N GLU A 99 2.19 8.26 15.15
CA GLU A 99 0.90 8.51 15.83
C GLU A 99 -0.23 7.70 15.20
N THR A 100 -0.15 7.47 13.89
CA THR A 100 -1.21 6.82 13.11
C THR A 100 -0.64 5.77 12.17
N LEU A 101 -1.32 4.63 12.09
CA LEU A 101 -1.09 3.62 11.06
C LEU A 101 -2.22 3.69 10.02
N ARG A 102 -1.86 3.99 8.78
CA ARG A 102 -2.82 4.05 7.68
C ARG A 102 -2.98 2.69 7.03
N LEU A 103 -4.21 2.21 6.90
CA LEU A 103 -4.58 1.11 6.03
C LEU A 103 -5.09 1.68 4.71
N TRP A 104 -4.32 1.49 3.65
CA TRP A 104 -4.59 2.09 2.34
C TRP A 104 -5.24 1.07 1.41
N PHE A 105 -6.56 1.03 1.40
CA PHE A 105 -7.35 0.17 0.52
C PHE A 105 -7.45 0.76 -0.89
N THR A 106 -7.23 -0.04 -1.91
CA THR A 106 -7.21 0.38 -3.31
C THR A 106 -8.14 -0.43 -4.21
N THR A 107 -8.07 -1.74 -4.15
CA THR A 107 -8.83 -2.69 -5.00
C THR A 107 -9.51 -3.78 -4.20
N GLU A 108 -9.37 -3.76 -2.88
CA GLU A 108 -9.97 -4.72 -1.98
C GLU A 108 -11.50 -4.59 -1.96
N ASN A 109 -12.19 -5.71 -2.00
CA ASN A 109 -13.63 -5.74 -1.80
C ASN A 109 -14.00 -5.57 -0.31
N VAL A 110 -15.29 -5.43 -0.01
CA VAL A 110 -15.79 -5.19 1.35
C VAL A 110 -15.37 -6.31 2.33
N ARG A 111 -15.37 -7.58 1.88
CA ARG A 111 -15.00 -8.74 2.72
C ARG A 111 -13.51 -8.70 3.06
N GLU A 112 -12.67 -8.44 2.06
CA GLU A 112 -11.22 -8.30 2.23
C GLU A 112 -10.87 -7.12 3.13
N THR A 113 -11.49 -5.96 2.90
CA THR A 113 -11.32 -4.76 3.72
C THR A 113 -11.62 -5.05 5.19
N LYS A 114 -12.78 -5.66 5.48
CA LYS A 114 -13.16 -6.04 6.85
C LYS A 114 -12.18 -7.02 7.48
N ALA A 115 -11.70 -8.01 6.73
CA ALA A 115 -10.75 -8.99 7.22
C ALA A 115 -9.40 -8.34 7.60
N VAL A 116 -8.89 -7.43 6.77
CA VAL A 116 -7.66 -6.70 7.06
C VAL A 116 -7.83 -5.78 8.27
N ILE A 117 -8.90 -4.99 8.34
CA ILE A 117 -9.17 -4.12 9.49
C ILE A 117 -9.19 -4.94 10.78
N ARG A 118 -9.87 -6.09 10.78
CA ARG A 118 -9.93 -6.97 11.95
C ARG A 118 -8.56 -7.49 12.38
N LYS A 119 -7.73 -7.96 11.42
CA LYS A 119 -6.36 -8.41 11.69
C LYS A 119 -5.51 -7.31 12.31
N TYR A 120 -5.55 -6.09 11.77
CA TYR A 120 -4.78 -4.96 12.29
C TYR A 120 -5.28 -4.51 13.67
N PHE A 121 -6.58 -4.50 13.88
CA PHE A 121 -7.17 -4.18 15.17
C PHE A 121 -6.79 -5.22 16.23
N ASP A 122 -6.91 -6.52 15.94
CA ASP A 122 -6.55 -7.59 16.84
C ASP A 122 -5.06 -7.54 17.19
N TYR A 123 -4.18 -7.30 16.19
CA TYR A 123 -2.74 -7.25 16.38
C TYR A 123 -2.27 -6.00 17.14
N PHE A 124 -2.61 -4.79 16.66
CA PHE A 124 -2.05 -3.54 17.22
C PHE A 124 -2.83 -2.99 18.41
N ILE A 125 -4.11 -3.26 18.52
CA ILE A 125 -4.95 -2.71 19.61
C ILE A 125 -5.14 -3.72 20.72
N LYS A 126 -5.44 -4.99 20.38
CA LYS A 126 -5.66 -6.02 21.40
C LYS A 126 -4.39 -6.78 21.79
N GLY A 127 -3.30 -6.66 21.04
CA GLY A 127 -2.06 -7.41 21.27
C GLY A 127 -2.20 -8.92 21.02
N ILE A 128 -3.17 -9.32 20.21
CA ILE A 128 -3.37 -10.72 19.84
C ILE A 128 -2.43 -11.03 18.68
N ASP A 129 -1.64 -12.09 18.79
CA ASP A 129 -0.83 -12.57 17.67
C ASP A 129 -1.74 -13.10 16.55
N VAL A 130 -1.53 -12.60 15.35
CA VAL A 130 -2.33 -12.96 14.18
C VAL A 130 -1.42 -13.33 13.02
N GLU A 131 -1.85 -14.29 12.24
CA GLU A 131 -1.20 -14.59 10.98
C GLU A 131 -1.26 -13.38 10.03
N ASN A 132 -0.14 -13.07 9.37
CA ASN A 132 -0.07 -11.95 8.42
C ASN A 132 -1.08 -12.15 7.27
N VAL A 133 -1.32 -11.08 6.50
CA VAL A 133 -2.05 -11.21 5.25
C VAL A 133 -1.28 -12.15 4.31
N SER A 134 -2.01 -12.94 3.52
CA SER A 134 -1.39 -13.83 2.55
C SER A 134 -0.62 -13.02 1.49
N ASP A 135 0.54 -13.52 1.08
CA ASP A 135 1.33 -13.00 -0.03
C ASP A 135 1.62 -11.48 0.04
N PHE A 136 2.22 -11.05 1.14
CA PHE A 136 2.56 -9.65 1.41
C PHE A 136 4.01 -9.29 1.05
N THR A 137 4.29 -7.98 1.00
CA THR A 137 5.64 -7.43 0.90
C THR A 137 5.94 -6.49 2.08
N ARG A 138 7.22 -6.29 2.39
CA ARG A 138 7.69 -5.24 3.30
C ARG A 138 8.04 -3.94 2.56
N GLY A 139 7.93 -3.92 1.23
CA GLY A 139 8.36 -2.76 0.44
C GLY A 139 9.80 -2.37 0.75
N HIS A 140 10.07 -1.09 0.85
CA HIS A 140 11.38 -0.53 1.16
C HIS A 140 11.71 -0.47 2.66
N LEU A 141 10.80 -0.85 3.56
CA LEU A 141 10.94 -0.69 5.01
C LEU A 141 12.23 -1.28 5.58
N LYS A 142 12.75 -2.38 5.03
CA LYS A 142 13.97 -3.03 5.52
C LYS A 142 15.25 -2.57 4.83
N ARG A 143 15.20 -2.24 3.53
CA ARG A 143 16.42 -2.03 2.73
C ARG A 143 16.55 -0.62 2.15
N GLY A 144 15.46 0.15 2.07
CA GLY A 144 15.46 1.42 1.35
C GLY A 144 15.45 1.23 -0.17
N ILE A 145 15.66 2.33 -0.88
CA ILE A 145 15.91 2.34 -2.34
C ILE A 145 17.43 2.43 -2.50
N GLU A 146 18.02 1.45 -3.18
CA GLU A 146 19.42 1.47 -3.61
C GLU A 146 19.54 2.14 -4.97
#